data_e43d2a253949641f440214e05ceef51b
#
_entry.id   e43d2a253949641f440214e05ceef51b
#
_cell.length_a   1.000
_cell.length_b   1.000
_cell.length_c   1.000
_cell.angle_alpha   90.00
_cell.angle_beta   90.00
_cell.angle_gamma   90.00
#
_symmetry.space_group_name_H-M   'P 1'
#
loop_
_entity.id
_entity.type
_entity.pdbx_description
1 polymer ?
#
loop_
_entity_poly.entity_id
_entity_poly.type
_entity_poly.pdbx_seq_one_letter_code
_entity_poly.pdbx_strand_id
1 'polypeptide(L)'
;MHIGLIGLGKMGGNMRERLRRAGHTVIGFDRNPDISDAKDQADMVAQLTETPRVVWVMVPAGDVTDAVLAELATHLGEGDIVIDGGNSKWTHDARHAQELGARGIRFVDCGVSGGVWGLENGYALMCGGDDDAVAHVMPIFEALKPEGEFGFVHAGEVGAGHFAKMVHNGIEYGLMQAYAEGWELLEQAGIVTHVPEVFESWREGTVIRSWLLDLMVRAMDADPHLAKIEGYAADSGEGRWTVNAAVDLGVPVPTISAALFARFVSQQ
;
A
#
# COMPACT_ATOMS: atom_id res chain seq x y z
N MET A 1 1.82 15.26 -16.88
CA MET A 1 0.51 15.48 -16.24
C MET A 1 0.70 16.37 -15.03
N HIS A 2 -0.33 17.18 -14.71
CA HIS A 2 -0.44 17.90 -13.44
C HIS A 2 -1.25 17.08 -12.45
N ILE A 3 -0.70 16.85 -11.26
CA ILE A 3 -1.27 15.90 -10.27
C ILE A 3 -1.30 16.60 -8.91
N GLY A 4 -2.45 16.61 -8.25
CA GLY A 4 -2.53 16.90 -6.82
C GLY A 4 -2.16 15.65 -6.02
N LEU A 5 -1.38 15.77 -4.96
CA LEU A 5 -1.08 14.68 -4.06
C LEU A 5 -1.31 15.10 -2.61
N ILE A 6 -2.24 14.44 -1.93
CA ILE A 6 -2.61 14.72 -0.53
C ILE A 6 -2.02 13.66 0.38
N GLY A 7 -1.32 14.12 1.43
CA GLY A 7 -0.63 13.26 2.38
C GLY A 7 0.82 13.01 1.96
N LEU A 8 1.74 13.82 2.50
CA LEU A 8 3.15 13.82 2.15
C LEU A 8 4.02 13.15 3.23
N GLY A 9 3.46 12.19 3.95
CA GLY A 9 4.23 11.34 4.84
C GLY A 9 5.30 10.53 4.08
N LYS A 10 5.90 9.53 4.72
CA LYS A 10 7.02 8.76 4.13
C LYS A 10 6.71 8.24 2.72
N MET A 11 5.54 7.62 2.53
CA MET A 11 5.18 7.08 1.21
C MET A 11 4.77 8.17 0.23
N GLY A 12 3.82 9.04 0.59
CA GLY A 12 3.35 10.09 -0.31
C GLY A 12 4.45 11.07 -0.71
N GLY A 13 5.35 11.43 0.20
CA GLY A 13 6.54 12.24 -0.10
C GLY A 13 7.47 11.56 -1.11
N ASN A 14 7.72 10.27 -0.94
CA ASN A 14 8.50 9.47 -1.89
C ASN A 14 7.80 9.35 -3.25
N MET A 15 6.48 9.15 -3.27
CA MET A 15 5.70 9.11 -4.51
C MET A 15 5.75 10.46 -5.25
N ARG A 16 5.58 11.59 -4.51
CA ARG A 16 5.75 12.94 -5.09
C ARG A 16 7.09 13.10 -5.77
N GLU A 17 8.16 12.71 -5.09
CA GLU A 17 9.52 12.81 -5.62
C GLU A 17 9.70 11.92 -6.85
N ARG A 18 9.23 10.67 -6.82
CA ARG A 18 9.34 9.74 -7.95
C ARG A 18 8.58 10.24 -9.18
N LEU A 19 7.36 10.76 -8.98
CA LEU A 19 6.57 11.37 -10.05
C LEU A 19 7.26 12.61 -10.65
N ARG A 20 7.86 13.46 -9.82
CA ARG A 20 8.61 14.63 -10.28
C ARG A 20 9.85 14.21 -11.08
N ARG A 21 10.58 13.17 -10.66
CA ARG A 21 11.71 12.61 -11.42
C ARG A 21 11.27 12.08 -12.79
N ALA A 22 10.07 11.56 -12.89
CA ALA A 22 9.46 11.10 -14.15
C ALA A 22 8.91 12.24 -15.03
N GLY A 23 9.05 13.50 -14.63
CA GLY A 23 8.64 14.67 -15.41
C GLY A 23 7.18 15.12 -15.21
N HIS A 24 6.48 14.59 -14.20
CA HIS A 24 5.16 15.10 -13.84
C HIS A 24 5.27 16.36 -12.96
N THR A 25 4.30 17.27 -13.11
CA THR A 25 4.13 18.40 -12.19
C THR A 25 3.24 17.95 -11.04
N VAL A 26 3.79 17.90 -9.81
CA VAL A 26 3.04 17.44 -8.64
C VAL A 26 2.91 18.58 -7.64
N ILE A 27 1.68 18.94 -7.32
CA ILE A 27 1.33 19.90 -6.26
C ILE A 27 0.92 19.07 -5.04
N GLY A 28 1.81 19.05 -4.04
CA GLY A 28 1.58 18.27 -2.83
C GLY A 28 0.87 19.10 -1.76
N PHE A 29 -0.07 18.49 -1.06
CA PHE A 29 -0.71 19.06 0.12
C PHE A 29 -0.57 18.13 1.33
N ASP A 30 -0.17 18.70 2.45
CA ASP A 30 -0.13 18.04 3.76
C ASP A 30 -0.53 19.05 4.84
N ARG A 31 -1.04 18.55 5.96
CA ARG A 31 -1.35 19.39 7.13
C ARG A 31 -0.10 20.02 7.76
N ASN A 32 1.06 19.42 7.54
CA ASN A 32 2.34 20.01 7.88
C ASN A 32 2.75 21.01 6.78
N PRO A 33 2.73 22.32 7.05
CA PRO A 33 3.03 23.34 6.05
C PRO A 33 4.49 23.30 5.58
N ASP A 34 5.41 22.73 6.35
CA ASP A 34 6.84 22.71 6.01
C ASP A 34 7.15 21.81 4.81
N ILE A 35 6.25 20.86 4.51
CA ILE A 35 6.40 19.92 3.40
C ILE A 35 5.34 20.08 2.30
N SER A 36 4.38 20.97 2.51
CA SER A 36 3.26 21.23 1.60
C SER A 36 3.62 22.28 0.55
N ASP A 37 3.18 22.06 -0.70
CA ASP A 37 3.31 23.05 -1.80
C ASP A 37 2.08 23.99 -1.85
N ALA A 38 0.98 23.63 -1.17
CA ALA A 38 -0.29 24.36 -1.14
C ALA A 38 -0.75 24.62 0.30
N LYS A 39 -1.59 25.63 0.50
CA LYS A 39 -2.12 26.02 1.82
C LYS A 39 -3.24 25.09 2.32
N ASP A 40 -4.06 24.64 1.39
CA ASP A 40 -5.22 23.78 1.60
C ASP A 40 -5.57 23.04 0.31
N GLN A 41 -6.59 22.19 0.36
CA GLN A 41 -7.04 21.43 -0.81
C GLN A 41 -7.55 22.33 -1.94
N ALA A 42 -8.21 23.44 -1.63
CA ALA A 42 -8.70 24.37 -2.61
C ALA A 42 -7.56 25.03 -3.39
N ASP A 43 -6.51 25.48 -2.68
CA ASP A 43 -5.29 26.06 -3.29
C ASP A 43 -4.55 25.02 -4.15
N MET A 44 -4.45 23.78 -3.66
CA MET A 44 -3.86 22.69 -4.44
C MET A 44 -4.62 22.45 -5.75
N VAL A 45 -5.94 22.32 -5.69
CA VAL A 45 -6.79 22.08 -6.86
C VAL A 45 -6.76 23.27 -7.83
N ALA A 46 -6.71 24.51 -7.33
CA ALA A 46 -6.61 25.71 -8.15
C ALA A 46 -5.30 25.79 -8.96
N GLN A 47 -4.22 25.15 -8.49
CA GLN A 47 -2.94 25.07 -9.18
C GLN A 47 -2.91 24.00 -10.28
N LEU A 48 -3.91 23.07 -10.35
CA LEU A 48 -4.01 22.05 -11.38
C LEU A 48 -4.59 22.65 -12.65
N THR A 49 -3.75 22.82 -13.67
CA THR A 49 -4.10 23.52 -14.92
C THR A 49 -4.58 22.60 -16.05
N GLU A 50 -4.38 21.29 -15.92
CA GLU A 50 -4.85 20.29 -16.88
C GLU A 50 -6.23 19.76 -16.50
N THR A 51 -7.05 19.41 -17.50
CA THR A 51 -8.34 18.77 -17.29
C THR A 51 -8.41 17.47 -18.11
N PRO A 52 -8.97 16.41 -17.54
CA PRO A 52 -9.48 16.31 -16.18
C PRO A 52 -8.37 16.48 -15.15
N ARG A 53 -8.70 17.14 -14.02
CA ARG A 53 -7.77 17.24 -12.88
C ARG A 53 -7.66 15.90 -12.20
N VAL A 54 -6.47 15.54 -11.77
CA VAL A 54 -6.19 14.28 -11.10
C VAL A 54 -5.63 14.54 -9.71
N VAL A 55 -6.23 13.92 -8.70
CA VAL A 55 -5.76 14.02 -7.31
C VAL A 55 -5.52 12.64 -6.74
N TRP A 56 -4.31 12.39 -6.27
CA TRP A 56 -3.93 11.19 -5.53
C TRP A 56 -4.01 11.44 -4.02
N VAL A 57 -4.73 10.60 -3.31
CA VAL A 57 -4.91 10.66 -1.85
C VAL A 57 -4.07 9.56 -1.19
N MET A 58 -3.22 9.95 -0.22
CA MET A 58 -2.29 9.06 0.48
C MET A 58 -2.33 9.33 1.98
N VAL A 59 -3.51 9.24 2.57
CA VAL A 59 -3.77 9.54 3.99
C VAL A 59 -4.19 8.28 4.76
N PRO A 60 -4.19 8.32 6.11
CA PRO A 60 -4.70 7.20 6.91
C PRO A 60 -6.15 6.85 6.58
N ALA A 61 -6.44 5.55 6.47
CA ALA A 61 -7.78 5.03 6.18
C ALA A 61 -8.85 5.42 7.22
N GLY A 62 -10.09 5.34 6.82
CA GLY A 62 -11.26 5.63 7.66
C GLY A 62 -11.66 7.11 7.64
N ASP A 63 -12.00 7.66 8.79
CA ASP A 63 -12.55 9.02 8.92
C ASP A 63 -11.68 10.10 8.26
N VAL A 64 -10.35 9.91 8.24
CA VAL A 64 -9.44 10.87 7.60
C VAL A 64 -9.61 10.85 6.09
N THR A 65 -9.66 9.66 5.48
CA THR A 65 -9.94 9.51 4.04
C THR A 65 -11.32 10.05 3.70
N ASP A 66 -12.35 9.71 4.48
CA ASP A 66 -13.72 10.19 4.29
C ASP A 66 -13.76 11.73 4.26
N ALA A 67 -13.12 12.39 5.24
CA ALA A 67 -13.08 13.85 5.33
C ALA A 67 -12.35 14.50 4.13
N VAL A 68 -11.22 13.92 3.72
CA VAL A 68 -10.43 14.40 2.57
C VAL A 68 -11.23 14.28 1.28
N LEU A 69 -11.89 13.15 1.03
CA LEU A 69 -12.69 12.93 -0.17
C LEU A 69 -13.92 13.86 -0.21
N ALA A 70 -14.60 14.06 0.93
CA ALA A 70 -15.74 14.96 1.05
C ALA A 70 -15.35 16.43 0.76
N GLU A 71 -14.19 16.87 1.24
CA GLU A 71 -13.66 18.22 0.95
C GLU A 71 -13.26 18.35 -0.52
N LEU A 72 -12.50 17.39 -1.09
CA LEU A 72 -12.14 17.37 -2.51
C LEU A 72 -13.35 17.47 -3.42
N ALA A 73 -14.44 16.79 -3.09
CA ALA A 73 -15.68 16.82 -3.85
C ALA A 73 -16.30 18.24 -3.95
N THR A 74 -15.90 19.19 -3.11
CA THR A 74 -16.33 20.59 -3.19
C THR A 74 -15.49 21.44 -4.15
N HIS A 75 -14.30 20.99 -4.51
CA HIS A 75 -13.32 21.72 -5.33
C HIS A 75 -13.12 21.14 -6.74
N LEU A 76 -13.44 19.84 -6.89
CA LEU A 76 -13.38 19.14 -8.17
C LEU A 76 -14.72 19.20 -8.90
N GLY A 77 -14.75 18.86 -10.17
CA GLY A 77 -15.93 18.90 -11.01
C GLY A 77 -16.05 17.68 -11.93
N GLU A 78 -17.02 17.74 -12.84
CA GLU A 78 -17.33 16.68 -13.79
C GLU A 78 -16.09 16.27 -14.60
N GLY A 79 -15.84 14.97 -14.65
CA GLY A 79 -14.73 14.37 -15.38
C GLY A 79 -13.42 14.29 -14.59
N ASP A 80 -13.24 15.07 -13.50
CA ASP A 80 -12.04 14.98 -12.66
C ASP A 80 -11.91 13.59 -12.02
N ILE A 81 -10.69 13.20 -11.65
CA ILE A 81 -10.38 11.86 -11.16
C ILE A 81 -9.74 11.96 -9.78
N VAL A 82 -10.25 11.19 -8.84
CA VAL A 82 -9.63 10.97 -7.54
C VAL A 82 -9.12 9.54 -7.44
N ILE A 83 -7.86 9.38 -7.04
CA ILE A 83 -7.23 8.09 -6.77
C ILE A 83 -7.03 7.97 -5.26
N ASP A 84 -7.70 7.01 -4.62
CA ASP A 84 -7.38 6.63 -3.24
C ASP A 84 -6.26 5.60 -3.24
N GLY A 85 -5.05 6.03 -2.91
CA GLY A 85 -3.86 5.18 -2.78
C GLY A 85 -3.52 4.86 -1.33
N GLY A 86 -4.39 5.17 -0.40
CA GLY A 86 -4.26 4.83 1.02
C GLY A 86 -4.36 3.33 1.29
N ASN A 87 -4.21 2.96 2.55
CA ASN A 87 -4.45 1.59 2.99
C ASN A 87 -5.92 1.42 3.38
N SER A 88 -6.82 1.78 2.46
CA SER A 88 -8.25 1.88 2.70
C SER A 88 -8.93 0.51 2.69
N LYS A 89 -10.04 0.42 3.41
CA LYS A 89 -10.84 -0.79 3.43
C LYS A 89 -11.72 -0.84 2.19
N TRP A 90 -11.51 -1.84 1.32
CA TRP A 90 -12.21 -2.01 0.04
C TRP A 90 -13.74 -1.88 0.11
N THR A 91 -14.35 -2.22 1.27
CA THR A 91 -15.80 -2.10 1.45
C THR A 91 -16.32 -0.65 1.50
N HIS A 92 -15.42 0.34 1.64
CA HIS A 92 -15.78 1.75 1.63
C HIS A 92 -15.74 2.35 0.23
N ASP A 93 -15.03 1.73 -0.71
CA ASP A 93 -14.76 2.28 -2.04
C ASP A 93 -16.03 2.49 -2.86
N ALA A 94 -16.98 1.56 -2.79
CA ALA A 94 -18.27 1.70 -3.48
C ALA A 94 -19.04 2.95 -3.01
N ARG A 95 -19.00 3.27 -1.71
CA ARG A 95 -19.59 4.49 -1.15
C ARG A 95 -18.85 5.72 -1.62
N HIS A 96 -17.51 5.73 -1.56
CA HIS A 96 -16.69 6.84 -2.05
C HIS A 96 -16.94 7.13 -3.53
N ALA A 97 -16.97 6.08 -4.37
CA ALA A 97 -17.29 6.21 -5.78
C ALA A 97 -18.69 6.77 -6.03
N GLN A 98 -19.69 6.34 -5.26
CA GLN A 98 -21.05 6.86 -5.37
C GLN A 98 -21.13 8.34 -4.97
N GLU A 99 -20.51 8.73 -3.86
CA GLU A 99 -20.52 10.11 -3.34
C GLU A 99 -19.82 11.09 -4.31
N LEU A 100 -18.65 10.70 -4.85
CA LEU A 100 -17.92 11.47 -5.85
C LEU A 100 -18.66 11.48 -7.20
N GLY A 101 -19.17 10.32 -7.62
CA GLY A 101 -19.90 10.16 -8.88
C GLY A 101 -21.19 11.00 -8.94
N ALA A 102 -21.83 11.29 -7.80
CA ALA A 102 -22.98 12.21 -7.73
C ALA A 102 -22.63 13.64 -8.19
N ARG A 103 -21.32 13.96 -8.27
CA ARG A 103 -20.80 15.24 -8.78
C ARG A 103 -20.06 15.09 -10.11
N GLY A 104 -20.16 13.91 -10.74
CA GLY A 104 -19.44 13.60 -11.99
C GLY A 104 -17.95 13.35 -11.83
N ILE A 105 -17.45 13.23 -10.59
CA ILE A 105 -16.04 12.95 -10.29
C ILE A 105 -15.83 11.43 -10.32
N ARG A 106 -14.81 10.99 -11.04
CA ARG A 106 -14.46 9.57 -11.17
C ARG A 106 -13.55 9.13 -10.02
N PHE A 107 -13.73 7.92 -9.56
CA PHE A 107 -12.98 7.34 -8.45
C PHE A 107 -12.19 6.12 -8.92
N VAL A 108 -10.94 6.02 -8.48
CA VAL A 108 -10.06 4.86 -8.66
C VAL A 108 -9.49 4.50 -7.29
N ASP A 109 -9.67 3.27 -6.86
CA ASP A 109 -8.97 2.74 -5.70
C ASP A 109 -7.63 2.13 -6.13
N CYS A 110 -6.59 2.31 -5.33
CA CYS A 110 -5.26 1.81 -5.68
C CYS A 110 -4.51 1.29 -4.44
N GLY A 111 -4.45 -0.01 -4.31
CA GLY A 111 -3.55 -0.66 -3.35
C GLY A 111 -2.09 -0.47 -3.74
N VAL A 112 -1.28 0.06 -2.83
CA VAL A 112 0.13 0.36 -3.03
C VAL A 112 1.00 -0.54 -2.16
N SER A 113 1.97 -1.23 -2.74
CA SER A 113 2.98 -2.04 -2.04
C SER A 113 4.37 -1.62 -2.43
N GLY A 114 5.32 -1.60 -1.49
CA GLY A 114 6.71 -1.16 -1.70
C GLY A 114 7.30 -0.38 -0.52
N GLY A 115 6.44 0.12 0.37
CA GLY A 115 6.84 0.80 1.59
C GLY A 115 7.80 1.96 1.36
N VAL A 116 8.76 2.12 2.27
CA VAL A 116 9.77 3.20 2.20
C VAL A 116 10.78 3.02 1.06
N TRP A 117 10.91 1.81 0.54
CA TRP A 117 11.84 1.47 -0.56
C TRP A 117 11.30 1.82 -1.94
N GLY A 118 10.02 2.16 -2.04
CA GLY A 118 9.35 2.48 -3.30
C GLY A 118 9.92 3.69 -4.04
N LEU A 119 10.62 4.61 -3.35
CA LEU A 119 11.28 5.73 -4.03
C LEU A 119 12.26 5.25 -5.09
N GLU A 120 13.09 4.27 -4.75
CA GLU A 120 14.13 3.76 -5.65
C GLU A 120 13.64 2.54 -6.47
N ASN A 121 12.91 1.62 -5.84
CA ASN A 121 12.52 0.36 -6.45
C ASN A 121 11.17 0.42 -7.20
N GLY A 122 10.39 1.50 -7.03
CA GLY A 122 9.01 1.58 -7.48
C GLY A 122 8.02 0.91 -6.52
N TYR A 123 6.74 1.09 -6.82
CA TYR A 123 5.61 0.55 -6.06
C TYR A 123 4.84 -0.45 -6.89
N ALA A 124 4.56 -1.62 -6.35
CA ALA A 124 3.56 -2.49 -6.95
C ALA A 124 2.16 -1.91 -6.71
N LEU A 125 1.39 -1.77 -7.80
CA LEU A 125 0.12 -1.05 -7.83
C LEU A 125 -0.99 -1.98 -8.32
N MET A 126 -2.06 -2.06 -7.55
CA MET A 126 -3.27 -2.80 -7.88
C MET A 126 -4.44 -1.82 -7.87
N CYS A 127 -5.02 -1.49 -8.99
CA CYS A 127 -6.12 -0.53 -9.03
C CYS A 127 -7.45 -1.16 -9.42
N GLY A 128 -8.52 -0.52 -8.95
CA GLY A 128 -9.91 -0.76 -9.35
C GLY A 128 -10.56 0.55 -9.80
N GLY A 129 -11.47 0.46 -10.75
CA GLY A 129 -12.19 1.61 -11.29
C GLY A 129 -12.56 1.44 -12.76
N ASP A 130 -13.24 2.43 -13.31
CA ASP A 130 -13.65 2.43 -14.71
C ASP A 130 -12.44 2.43 -15.65
N ASP A 131 -12.50 1.64 -16.72
CA ASP A 131 -11.44 1.49 -17.72
C ASP A 131 -10.90 2.83 -18.23
N ASP A 132 -11.80 3.77 -18.57
CA ASP A 132 -11.43 5.09 -19.09
C ASP A 132 -10.71 5.95 -18.04
N ALA A 133 -11.12 5.86 -16.77
CA ALA A 133 -10.46 6.57 -15.69
C ALA A 133 -9.05 6.03 -15.45
N VAL A 134 -8.92 4.70 -15.39
CA VAL A 134 -7.64 4.01 -15.23
C VAL A 134 -6.72 4.30 -16.42
N ALA A 135 -7.23 4.22 -17.65
CA ALA A 135 -6.45 4.51 -18.86
C ALA A 135 -5.92 5.96 -18.86
N HIS A 136 -6.73 6.92 -18.39
CA HIS A 136 -6.31 8.33 -18.34
C HIS A 136 -5.13 8.54 -17.38
N VAL A 137 -5.15 7.87 -16.22
CA VAL A 137 -4.11 8.02 -15.18
C VAL A 137 -2.95 7.03 -15.33
N MET A 138 -2.94 6.20 -16.38
CA MET A 138 -1.88 5.23 -16.66
C MET A 138 -0.47 5.83 -16.61
N PRO A 139 -0.19 7.05 -17.13
CA PRO A 139 1.14 7.63 -17.03
C PRO A 139 1.64 7.82 -15.59
N ILE A 140 0.73 7.98 -14.61
CA ILE A 140 1.05 8.08 -13.19
C ILE A 140 1.49 6.70 -12.68
N PHE A 141 0.74 5.65 -13.03
CA PHE A 141 1.06 4.28 -12.64
C PHE A 141 2.38 3.81 -13.24
N GLU A 142 2.64 4.13 -14.52
CA GLU A 142 3.91 3.83 -15.17
C GLU A 142 5.11 4.52 -14.50
N ALA A 143 4.96 5.75 -14.05
CA ALA A 143 6.00 6.48 -13.33
C ALA A 143 6.26 5.91 -11.93
N LEU A 144 5.22 5.38 -11.28
CA LEU A 144 5.31 4.88 -9.90
C LEU A 144 5.74 3.42 -9.82
N LYS A 145 5.36 2.56 -10.77
CA LYS A 145 5.68 1.13 -10.73
C LYS A 145 7.18 0.85 -10.83
N PRO A 146 7.65 -0.35 -10.49
CA PRO A 146 8.99 -0.79 -10.80
C PRO A 146 9.28 -0.73 -12.30
N GLU A 147 10.56 -0.62 -12.66
CA GLU A 147 10.98 -0.72 -14.07
C GLU A 147 10.61 -2.09 -14.66
N GLY A 148 10.26 -2.11 -15.94
CA GLY A 148 9.92 -3.32 -16.68
C GLY A 148 8.42 -3.56 -16.84
N GLU A 149 8.05 -4.78 -17.17
CA GLU A 149 6.69 -5.17 -17.59
C GLU A 149 5.71 -5.31 -16.41
N PHE A 150 6.21 -5.73 -15.24
CA PHE A 150 5.39 -6.06 -14.08
C PHE A 150 5.28 -4.89 -13.09
N GLY A 151 4.45 -5.08 -12.06
CA GLY A 151 4.29 -4.14 -10.95
C GLY A 151 3.05 -3.27 -11.04
N PHE A 152 2.22 -3.40 -12.09
CA PHE A 152 0.91 -2.77 -12.19
C PHE A 152 -0.14 -3.77 -12.66
N VAL A 153 -1.35 -3.64 -12.11
CA VAL A 153 -2.53 -4.37 -12.59
C VAL A 153 -3.80 -3.53 -12.39
N HIS A 154 -4.63 -3.46 -13.43
CA HIS A 154 -6.03 -3.08 -13.31
C HIS A 154 -6.80 -4.34 -12.90
N ALA A 155 -7.15 -4.44 -11.63
CA ALA A 155 -7.68 -5.67 -11.01
C ALA A 155 -9.19 -5.87 -11.26
N GLY A 156 -9.90 -4.83 -11.67
CA GLY A 156 -11.33 -4.87 -11.93
C GLY A 156 -12.04 -3.56 -11.60
N GLU A 157 -13.33 -3.63 -11.30
CA GLU A 157 -14.16 -2.49 -10.91
C GLU A 157 -13.71 -1.88 -9.57
N VAL A 158 -14.34 -0.78 -9.18
CA VAL A 158 -14.09 -0.08 -7.91
C VAL A 158 -14.09 -1.04 -6.73
N GLY A 159 -13.05 -0.95 -5.89
CA GLY A 159 -12.78 -1.82 -4.75
C GLY A 159 -11.87 -3.01 -5.05
N ALA A 160 -11.65 -3.34 -6.33
CA ALA A 160 -10.83 -4.50 -6.71
C ALA A 160 -9.35 -4.29 -6.35
N GLY A 161 -8.84 -3.07 -6.45
CA GLY A 161 -7.46 -2.73 -6.11
C GLY A 161 -7.17 -2.88 -4.63
N HIS A 162 -7.97 -2.25 -3.78
CA HIS A 162 -7.85 -2.40 -2.33
C HIS A 162 -8.12 -3.83 -1.86
N PHE A 163 -9.07 -4.54 -2.47
CA PHE A 163 -9.30 -5.96 -2.16
C PHE A 163 -8.06 -6.81 -2.48
N ALA A 164 -7.49 -6.64 -3.68
CA ALA A 164 -6.28 -7.36 -4.08
C ALA A 164 -5.10 -7.05 -3.13
N LYS A 165 -4.93 -5.77 -2.74
CA LYS A 165 -3.91 -5.35 -1.78
C LYS A 165 -4.13 -5.94 -0.39
N MET A 166 -5.37 -5.99 0.09
CA MET A 166 -5.73 -6.63 1.35
C MET A 166 -5.34 -8.11 1.36
N VAL A 167 -5.66 -8.84 0.30
CA VAL A 167 -5.28 -10.27 0.17
C VAL A 167 -3.76 -10.43 0.11
N HIS A 168 -3.05 -9.55 -0.63
CA HIS A 168 -1.59 -9.50 -0.63
C HIS A 168 -1.03 -9.41 0.80
N ASN A 169 -1.56 -8.50 1.62
CA ASN A 169 -1.11 -8.34 3.00
C ASN A 169 -1.47 -9.53 3.89
N GLY A 170 -2.60 -10.20 3.64
CA GLY A 170 -2.91 -11.46 4.30
C GLY A 170 -1.88 -12.54 4.01
N ILE A 171 -1.45 -12.68 2.76
CA ILE A 171 -0.36 -13.60 2.35
C ILE A 171 0.97 -13.18 3.02
N GLU A 172 1.27 -11.89 3.07
CA GLU A 172 2.46 -11.35 3.72
C GLU A 172 2.52 -11.75 5.20
N TYR A 173 1.40 -11.66 5.93
CA TYR A 173 1.31 -12.13 7.32
C TYR A 173 1.67 -13.61 7.44
N GLY A 174 1.12 -14.47 6.56
CA GLY A 174 1.42 -15.89 6.55
C GLY A 174 2.90 -16.20 6.29
N LEU A 175 3.52 -15.51 5.33
CA LEU A 175 4.94 -15.66 5.01
C LEU A 175 5.83 -15.21 6.17
N MET A 176 5.54 -14.05 6.76
CA MET A 176 6.30 -13.56 7.93
C MET A 176 6.22 -14.52 9.10
N GLN A 177 5.04 -15.08 9.38
CA GLN A 177 4.85 -16.06 10.44
C GLN A 177 5.63 -17.34 10.16
N ALA A 178 5.60 -17.85 8.92
CA ALA A 178 6.34 -19.05 8.55
C ALA A 178 7.86 -18.87 8.72
N TYR A 179 8.42 -17.71 8.35
CA TYR A 179 9.83 -17.41 8.57
C TYR A 179 10.17 -17.31 10.06
N ALA A 180 9.32 -16.69 10.86
CA ALA A 180 9.53 -16.57 12.30
C ALA A 180 9.54 -17.93 13.00
N GLU A 181 8.57 -18.79 12.67
CA GLU A 181 8.49 -20.17 13.19
C GLU A 181 9.71 -21.01 12.76
N GLY A 182 10.11 -20.89 11.50
CA GLY A 182 11.28 -21.58 10.97
C GLY A 182 12.58 -21.14 11.65
N TRP A 183 12.73 -19.84 11.90
CA TRP A 183 13.87 -19.28 12.63
C TRP A 183 13.92 -19.82 14.07
N GLU A 184 12.82 -19.73 14.80
CA GLU A 184 12.74 -20.22 16.19
C GLU A 184 13.06 -21.72 16.28
N LEU A 185 12.54 -22.51 15.34
CA LEU A 185 12.82 -23.96 15.27
C LEU A 185 14.32 -24.24 15.08
N LEU A 186 15.00 -23.51 14.19
CA LEU A 186 16.42 -23.67 13.96
C LEU A 186 17.26 -23.26 15.17
N GLU A 187 16.92 -22.15 15.84
CA GLU A 187 17.59 -21.71 17.10
C GLU A 187 17.42 -22.73 18.22
N GLN A 188 16.23 -23.30 18.39
CA GLN A 188 15.94 -24.25 19.46
C GLN A 188 16.49 -25.68 19.19
N ALA A 189 16.74 -26.06 17.96
CA ALA A 189 17.18 -27.41 17.62
C ALA A 189 18.57 -27.74 18.15
N GLY A 190 19.44 -26.76 18.37
CA GLY A 190 20.76 -26.92 18.94
C GLY A 190 21.80 -27.65 18.04
N ILE A 191 21.38 -28.11 16.87
CA ILE A 191 22.25 -28.79 15.87
C ILE A 191 22.67 -27.84 14.75
N VAL A 192 21.99 -26.69 14.60
CA VAL A 192 22.32 -25.64 13.64
C VAL A 192 22.98 -24.50 14.39
N THR A 193 24.27 -24.27 14.11
CA THR A 193 25.08 -23.26 14.84
C THR A 193 25.23 -21.95 14.10
N HIS A 194 24.80 -21.91 12.82
CA HIS A 194 24.95 -20.77 11.93
C HIS A 194 23.60 -20.42 11.30
N VAL A 195 22.59 -20.08 12.12
CA VAL A 195 21.22 -19.81 11.65
C VAL A 195 21.15 -18.62 10.69
N PRO A 196 21.84 -17.48 10.92
CA PRO A 196 21.85 -16.39 9.94
C PRO A 196 22.37 -16.82 8.56
N GLU A 197 23.45 -17.58 8.49
CA GLU A 197 24.03 -18.05 7.23
C GLU A 197 23.11 -19.06 6.53
N VAL A 198 22.31 -19.83 7.26
CA VAL A 198 21.28 -20.69 6.67
C VAL A 198 20.25 -19.85 5.94
N PHE A 199 19.69 -18.82 6.59
CA PHE A 199 18.75 -17.91 5.97
C PHE A 199 19.35 -17.15 4.78
N GLU A 200 20.59 -16.69 4.89
CA GLU A 200 21.29 -16.05 3.79
C GLU A 200 21.44 -17.01 2.59
N SER A 201 21.79 -18.27 2.82
CA SER A 201 21.91 -19.27 1.75
C SER A 201 20.59 -19.54 1.01
N TRP A 202 19.46 -19.33 1.69
CA TRP A 202 18.13 -19.54 1.09
C TRP A 202 17.68 -18.42 0.15
N ARG A 203 18.36 -17.29 0.15
CA ARG A 203 18.06 -16.16 -0.74
C ARG A 203 18.29 -16.51 -2.22
N GLU A 204 19.16 -17.47 -2.51
CA GLU A 204 19.43 -17.93 -3.87
C GLU A 204 19.22 -19.45 -3.98
N GLY A 205 18.61 -19.87 -5.09
CA GLY A 205 18.47 -21.28 -5.43
C GLY A 205 17.40 -22.06 -4.66
N THR A 206 16.63 -21.42 -3.76
CA THR A 206 15.55 -22.09 -3.03
C THR A 206 14.16 -21.57 -3.44
N VAL A 207 13.15 -22.41 -3.22
CA VAL A 207 11.74 -22.07 -3.56
C VAL A 207 11.10 -21.08 -2.60
N ILE A 208 11.71 -20.81 -1.43
CA ILE A 208 11.21 -19.85 -0.45
C ILE A 208 11.82 -18.46 -0.61
N ARG A 209 12.56 -18.22 -1.68
CA ARG A 209 13.11 -16.92 -2.00
C ARG A 209 12.00 -15.84 -2.04
N SER A 210 12.20 -14.74 -1.30
CA SER A 210 11.28 -13.61 -1.29
C SER A 210 11.98 -12.35 -0.78
N TRP A 211 11.40 -11.18 -1.07
CA TRP A 211 11.89 -9.95 -0.47
C TRP A 211 11.76 -9.94 1.08
N LEU A 212 10.75 -10.61 1.64
CA LEU A 212 10.63 -10.76 3.10
C LEU A 212 11.80 -11.55 3.69
N LEU A 213 12.28 -12.57 2.97
CA LEU A 213 13.49 -13.30 3.35
C LEU A 213 14.73 -12.39 3.35
N ASP A 214 14.89 -11.55 2.32
CA ASP A 214 15.97 -10.57 2.26
C ASP A 214 15.93 -9.57 3.43
N LEU A 215 14.74 -9.13 3.83
CA LEU A 215 14.57 -8.24 4.97
C LEU A 215 14.90 -8.93 6.30
N MET A 216 14.54 -10.21 6.44
CA MET A 216 14.89 -11.01 7.60
C MET A 216 16.40 -11.20 7.73
N VAL A 217 17.10 -11.52 6.65
CA VAL A 217 18.57 -11.61 6.63
C VAL A 217 19.20 -10.28 7.05
N ARG A 218 18.74 -9.15 6.53
CA ARG A 218 19.23 -7.82 6.97
C ARG A 218 19.01 -7.56 8.46
N ALA A 219 17.92 -8.06 9.04
CA ALA A 219 17.69 -7.94 10.48
C ALA A 219 18.70 -8.76 11.26
N MET A 220 19.00 -10.00 10.83
CA MET A 220 20.00 -10.87 11.44
C MET A 220 21.44 -10.37 11.24
N ASP A 221 21.75 -9.67 10.14
CA ASP A 221 23.04 -9.00 9.95
C ASP A 221 23.31 -7.97 11.06
N ALA A 222 22.26 -7.28 11.50
CA ALA A 222 22.33 -6.28 12.56
C ALA A 222 22.27 -6.90 13.97
N ASP A 223 21.57 -8.02 14.14
CA ASP A 223 21.36 -8.74 15.40
C ASP A 223 21.15 -10.25 15.12
N PRO A 224 22.21 -11.06 15.10
CA PRO A 224 22.18 -12.46 14.64
C PRO A 224 21.14 -13.35 15.35
N HIS A 225 20.84 -13.07 16.60
CA HIS A 225 19.86 -13.81 17.42
C HIS A 225 18.55 -13.05 17.64
N LEU A 226 18.34 -11.91 16.95
CA LEU A 226 17.17 -11.04 17.09
C LEU A 226 16.84 -10.65 18.55
N ALA A 227 17.86 -10.64 19.41
CA ALA A 227 17.72 -10.45 20.86
C ALA A 227 17.29 -9.02 21.25
N LYS A 228 17.45 -8.04 20.35
CA LYS A 228 17.05 -6.64 20.52
C LYS A 228 15.65 -6.34 20.03
N ILE A 229 15.00 -7.32 19.41
CA ILE A 229 13.64 -7.18 18.86
C ILE A 229 12.66 -7.67 19.91
N GLU A 230 11.65 -6.86 20.20
CA GLU A 230 10.55 -7.25 21.06
C GLU A 230 9.64 -8.26 20.35
N GLY A 231 9.12 -9.25 21.07
CA GLY A 231 8.16 -10.25 20.55
C GLY A 231 6.78 -9.65 20.33
N TYR A 232 6.70 -8.50 19.67
CA TYR A 232 5.47 -7.73 19.42
C TYR A 232 5.31 -7.45 17.92
N ALA A 233 4.16 -7.84 17.35
CA ALA A 233 3.80 -7.53 15.97
C ALA A 233 2.46 -6.77 15.91
N ALA A 234 2.50 -5.53 15.41
CA ALA A 234 1.31 -4.71 15.23
C ALA A 234 0.38 -5.29 14.16
N ASP A 235 -0.92 -5.08 14.32
CA ASP A 235 -1.95 -5.39 13.32
C ASP A 235 -2.38 -4.09 12.62
N SER A 236 -2.13 -3.98 11.32
CA SER A 236 -2.53 -2.84 10.48
C SER A 236 -4.01 -2.86 10.08
N GLY A 237 -4.75 -3.93 10.44
CA GLY A 237 -6.13 -4.17 10.05
C GLY A 237 -6.31 -5.05 8.81
N GLU A 238 -5.36 -5.09 7.90
CA GLU A 238 -5.51 -5.79 6.61
C GLU A 238 -5.57 -7.32 6.74
N GLY A 239 -4.76 -7.92 7.61
CA GLY A 239 -4.87 -9.35 7.93
C GLY A 239 -6.24 -9.68 8.50
N ARG A 240 -6.78 -8.82 9.36
CA ARG A 240 -8.12 -8.94 9.94
C ARG A 240 -9.20 -8.80 8.87
N TRP A 241 -9.09 -7.85 7.96
CA TRP A 241 -10.04 -7.69 6.86
C TRP A 241 -10.01 -8.86 5.90
N THR A 242 -8.82 -9.44 5.64
CA THR A 242 -8.66 -10.65 4.81
C THR A 242 -9.40 -11.83 5.43
N VAL A 243 -9.23 -12.06 6.74
CA VAL A 243 -9.92 -13.16 7.43
C VAL A 243 -11.45 -12.94 7.45
N ASN A 244 -11.90 -11.71 7.70
CA ASN A 244 -13.33 -11.38 7.66
C ASN A 244 -13.92 -11.61 6.26
N ALA A 245 -13.26 -11.14 5.20
CA ALA A 245 -13.69 -11.38 3.83
C ALA A 245 -13.74 -12.88 3.50
N ALA A 246 -12.77 -13.65 3.98
CA ALA A 246 -12.76 -15.11 3.80
C ALA A 246 -13.95 -15.78 4.49
N VAL A 247 -14.34 -15.32 5.69
CA VAL A 247 -15.55 -15.79 6.39
C VAL A 247 -16.81 -15.46 5.59
N ASP A 248 -16.93 -14.20 5.13
CA ASP A 248 -18.10 -13.74 4.35
C ASP A 248 -18.26 -14.51 3.03
N LEU A 249 -17.14 -14.88 2.41
CA LEU A 249 -17.11 -15.61 1.13
C LEU A 249 -17.10 -17.14 1.30
N GLY A 250 -16.99 -17.66 2.53
CA GLY A 250 -16.88 -19.09 2.80
C GLY A 250 -15.57 -19.72 2.31
N VAL A 251 -14.48 -18.92 2.21
CA VAL A 251 -13.16 -19.38 1.76
C VAL A 251 -12.29 -19.74 2.97
N PRO A 252 -11.77 -20.98 3.07
CA PRO A 252 -10.89 -21.35 4.17
C PRO A 252 -9.50 -20.74 4.01
N VAL A 253 -9.05 -20.00 5.03
CA VAL A 253 -7.71 -19.35 5.07
C VAL A 253 -6.95 -19.68 6.37
N PRO A 254 -6.71 -20.98 6.68
CA PRO A 254 -6.15 -21.38 7.97
C PRO A 254 -4.79 -20.78 8.25
N THR A 255 -3.90 -20.70 7.27
CA THR A 255 -2.55 -20.14 7.42
C THR A 255 -2.60 -18.64 7.74
N ILE A 256 -3.39 -17.86 7.02
CA ILE A 256 -3.54 -16.42 7.23
C ILE A 256 -4.20 -16.15 8.59
N SER A 257 -5.21 -16.95 8.95
CA SER A 257 -5.87 -16.84 10.25
C SER A 257 -4.90 -17.13 11.40
N ALA A 258 -4.08 -18.19 11.29
CA ALA A 258 -3.07 -18.51 12.31
C ALA A 258 -2.06 -17.38 12.48
N ALA A 259 -1.57 -16.80 11.39
CA ALA A 259 -0.64 -15.68 11.42
C ALA A 259 -1.27 -14.42 12.06
N LEU A 260 -2.53 -14.13 11.79
CA LEU A 260 -3.27 -13.04 12.44
C LEU A 260 -3.39 -13.26 13.95
N PHE A 261 -3.77 -14.47 14.37
CA PHE A 261 -3.89 -14.79 15.80
C PHE A 261 -2.54 -14.81 16.52
N ALA A 262 -1.46 -15.22 15.86
CA ALA A 262 -0.11 -15.09 16.43
C ALA A 262 0.24 -13.63 16.75
N ARG A 263 -0.14 -12.66 15.88
CA ARG A 263 0.02 -11.23 16.19
C ARG A 263 -0.81 -10.82 17.42
N PHE A 264 -2.05 -11.28 17.55
CA PHE A 264 -2.85 -10.98 18.74
C PHE A 264 -2.24 -11.54 20.02
N VAL A 265 -1.66 -12.75 19.96
CA VAL A 265 -0.92 -13.33 21.10
C VAL A 265 0.30 -12.48 21.45
N SER A 266 1.05 -11.98 20.46
CA SER A 266 2.23 -11.15 20.69
C SER A 266 1.91 -9.79 21.34
N GLN A 267 0.64 -9.38 21.36
CA GLN A 267 0.18 -8.10 21.92
C GLN A 267 -0.38 -8.24 23.36
N GLN A 268 -0.44 -9.45 23.91
CA GLN A 268 -0.97 -9.74 25.25
C GLN A 268 0.14 -9.92 26.27
#